data_1fd9765d8959c81a3b5bb60832bd8d34
#
_entry.id   1fd9765d8959c81a3b5bb60832bd8d34
#
_cell.length_a   1.000
_cell.length_b   1.000
_cell.length_c   1.000
_cell.angle_alpha   90.00
_cell.angle_beta   90.00
_cell.angle_gamma   90.00
#
_symmetry.space_group_name_H-M   'P 1'
#
loop_
_entity.id
_entity.type
_entity.pdbx_description
1 polymer ?
#
loop_
_entity_poly.entity_id
_entity_poly.type
_entity_poly.pdbx_seq_one_letter_code
_entity_poly.pdbx_strand_id
1 'polypeptide(L)'
;GIPPKNPFVLQQHSQIPGEIFASGFRNPHRITWTKNGDMLACNIGQHHIESVNLIASGKDYGWPIREGRFVIDPNGDINNVYPLPADDSIYNIAYPVAAFDHDEGVAITGGLEYWGNEIPRLKGKYFFGDIPSGRLFYISTADIQQGKQADIKEWRISINGVSTTLREACGSKRVDLHFGRDAKGELYILTKADGKLYKLTGAEQTKG
;
A
#
# COMPACT_ATOMS: atom_id res chain seq x y z
N GLY A 1 -17.66 -11.41 -18.64
CA GLY A 1 -16.94 -11.07 -19.87
C GLY A 1 -15.78 -10.16 -19.59
N ILE A 2 -14.79 -10.15 -20.47
CA ILE A 2 -13.61 -9.29 -20.33
C ILE A 2 -13.99 -7.87 -20.74
N PRO A 3 -13.62 -6.83 -19.97
CA PRO A 3 -13.88 -5.45 -20.37
C PRO A 3 -13.20 -5.12 -21.70
N PRO A 4 -13.90 -4.53 -22.69
CA PRO A 4 -13.34 -4.31 -24.04
C PRO A 4 -12.18 -3.30 -24.07
N LYS A 5 -11.98 -2.54 -22.99
CA LYS A 5 -10.87 -1.57 -22.82
C LYS A 5 -9.68 -2.14 -22.05
N ASN A 6 -9.69 -3.42 -21.69
CA ASN A 6 -8.51 -4.02 -21.09
C ASN A 6 -7.32 -3.98 -22.07
N PRO A 7 -6.10 -3.74 -21.56
CA PRO A 7 -4.96 -3.36 -22.41
C PRO A 7 -4.54 -4.44 -23.42
N PHE A 8 -4.82 -5.71 -23.12
CA PHE A 8 -4.38 -6.85 -23.93
C PHE A 8 -5.48 -7.49 -24.79
N VAL A 9 -6.73 -6.99 -24.72
CA VAL A 9 -7.87 -7.55 -25.48
C VAL A 9 -7.69 -7.44 -26.99
N LEU A 10 -7.11 -6.35 -27.48
CA LEU A 10 -6.99 -6.05 -28.90
C LEU A 10 -5.64 -6.48 -29.50
N GLN A 11 -4.75 -7.04 -28.71
CA GLN A 11 -3.45 -7.50 -29.20
C GLN A 11 -3.58 -8.91 -29.81
N GLN A 12 -3.97 -8.98 -31.07
CA GLN A 12 -4.29 -10.23 -31.81
C GLN A 12 -3.18 -11.31 -31.80
N HIS A 13 -1.95 -10.98 -31.37
CA HIS A 13 -0.81 -11.90 -31.27
C HIS A 13 -0.21 -11.97 -29.85
N SER A 14 -0.87 -11.37 -28.88
CA SER A 14 -0.41 -11.42 -27.49
C SER A 14 -0.77 -12.77 -26.86
N GLN A 15 0.22 -13.45 -26.30
CA GLN A 15 -0.02 -14.61 -25.42
C GLN A 15 -0.53 -14.20 -24.03
N ILE A 16 -0.70 -12.89 -23.80
CA ILE A 16 -1.17 -12.35 -22.52
C ILE A 16 -2.70 -12.43 -22.50
N PRO A 17 -3.31 -13.10 -21.51
CA PRO A 17 -4.77 -13.16 -21.36
C PRO A 17 -5.40 -11.76 -21.27
N GLY A 18 -6.51 -11.56 -21.96
CA GLY A 18 -7.20 -10.27 -22.02
C GLY A 18 -7.77 -9.80 -20.67
N GLU A 19 -7.87 -10.69 -19.69
CA GLU A 19 -8.29 -10.38 -18.32
C GLU A 19 -7.24 -9.61 -17.53
N ILE A 20 -5.97 -9.68 -17.93
CA ILE A 20 -4.88 -9.00 -17.23
C ILE A 20 -5.01 -7.49 -17.44
N PHE A 21 -5.00 -6.73 -16.36
CA PHE A 21 -5.04 -5.27 -16.36
C PHE A 21 -3.65 -4.63 -16.18
N ALA A 22 -2.84 -5.22 -15.31
CA ALA A 22 -1.46 -4.84 -15.02
C ALA A 22 -0.69 -6.08 -14.54
N SER A 23 0.63 -6.05 -14.58
CA SER A 23 1.49 -7.18 -14.23
C SER A 23 2.67 -6.76 -13.35
N GLY A 24 3.53 -7.73 -12.98
CA GLY A 24 4.77 -7.43 -12.26
C GLY A 24 4.62 -7.16 -10.77
N PHE A 25 3.60 -7.74 -10.12
CA PHE A 25 3.45 -7.71 -8.66
C PHE A 25 3.91 -9.03 -8.05
N ARG A 26 4.51 -8.94 -6.84
CA ARG A 26 4.80 -10.15 -6.07
C ARG A 26 3.55 -10.65 -5.35
N ASN A 27 2.97 -9.79 -4.50
CA ASN A 27 1.77 -10.11 -3.74
C ASN A 27 0.92 -8.84 -3.54
N PRO A 28 0.09 -8.47 -4.52
CA PRO A 28 -0.82 -7.33 -4.42
C PRO A 28 -1.96 -7.66 -3.44
N HIS A 29 -1.68 -7.50 -2.16
CA HIS A 29 -2.53 -7.97 -1.07
C HIS A 29 -3.87 -7.22 -0.97
N ARG A 30 -3.88 -5.92 -1.29
CA ARG A 30 -5.08 -5.10 -1.21
C ARG A 30 -5.14 -4.09 -2.34
N ILE A 31 -6.29 -4.02 -3.02
CA ILE A 31 -6.58 -3.04 -4.07
C ILE A 31 -7.76 -2.19 -3.64
N THR A 32 -7.63 -0.87 -3.78
CA THR A 32 -8.67 0.10 -3.43
C THR A 32 -8.64 1.30 -4.37
N TRP A 33 -9.69 2.10 -4.34
CA TRP A 33 -9.80 3.32 -5.13
C TRP A 33 -9.85 4.54 -4.22
N THR A 34 -9.15 5.59 -4.64
CA THR A 34 -9.28 6.92 -4.06
C THR A 34 -10.62 7.53 -4.47
N LYS A 35 -11.00 8.61 -3.80
CA LYS A 35 -12.21 9.38 -4.15
C LYS A 35 -12.16 9.93 -5.58
N ASN A 36 -10.95 10.20 -6.07
CA ASN A 36 -10.73 10.70 -7.44
C ASN A 36 -10.71 9.59 -8.50
N GLY A 37 -10.83 8.33 -8.08
CA GLY A 37 -10.85 7.18 -8.99
C GLY A 37 -9.48 6.56 -9.25
N ASP A 38 -8.41 7.03 -8.60
CA ASP A 38 -7.09 6.41 -8.71
C ASP A 38 -7.11 5.02 -8.06
N MET A 39 -6.70 4.02 -8.80
CA MET A 39 -6.56 2.65 -8.28
C MET A 39 -5.20 2.50 -7.60
N LEU A 40 -5.21 2.10 -6.34
CA LEU A 40 -3.99 1.86 -5.56
C LEU A 40 -3.92 0.40 -5.12
N ALA A 41 -2.73 -0.19 -5.18
CA ALA A 41 -2.45 -1.51 -4.64
C ALA A 41 -1.32 -1.46 -3.61
N CYS A 42 -1.56 -2.07 -2.44
CA CYS A 42 -0.52 -2.39 -1.48
C CYS A 42 0.08 -3.74 -1.88
N ASN A 43 1.37 -3.76 -2.17
CA ASN A 43 2.10 -4.93 -2.65
C ASN A 43 3.15 -5.34 -1.61
N ILE A 44 2.99 -6.54 -1.05
CA ILE A 44 3.95 -7.14 -0.12
C ILE A 44 5.15 -7.61 -0.92
N GLY A 45 6.32 -7.09 -0.55
CA GLY A 45 7.59 -7.39 -1.19
C GLY A 45 8.17 -8.76 -0.85
N GLN A 46 9.38 -9.03 -1.32
CA GLN A 46 10.04 -10.31 -1.09
C GLN A 46 10.71 -10.34 0.28
N HIS A 47 11.68 -9.45 0.50
CA HIS A 47 12.47 -9.43 1.73
C HIS A 47 12.86 -8.03 2.21
N HIS A 48 12.60 -6.98 1.41
CA HIS A 48 13.15 -5.66 1.71
C HIS A 48 12.15 -4.52 1.62
N ILE A 49 11.24 -4.52 0.63
CA ILE A 49 10.47 -3.32 0.31
C ILE A 49 8.97 -3.61 0.25
N GLU A 50 8.23 -2.92 1.09
CA GLU A 50 6.78 -2.85 1.07
C GLU A 50 6.33 -1.62 0.28
N SER A 51 5.28 -1.71 -0.53
CA SER A 51 4.95 -0.62 -1.45
C SER A 51 3.46 -0.37 -1.65
N VAL A 52 3.15 0.91 -1.88
CA VAL A 52 1.87 1.38 -2.43
C VAL A 52 2.10 1.78 -3.89
N ASN A 53 1.32 1.22 -4.78
CA ASN A 53 1.46 1.40 -6.21
C ASN A 53 0.20 2.06 -6.81
N LEU A 54 0.39 3.11 -7.62
CA LEU A 54 -0.67 3.67 -8.45
C LEU A 54 -0.82 2.80 -9.69
N ILE A 55 -1.99 2.18 -9.86
CA ILE A 55 -2.22 1.18 -10.89
C ILE A 55 -2.70 1.83 -12.19
N ALA A 56 -1.95 1.60 -13.25
CA ALA A 56 -2.30 2.05 -14.59
C ALA A 56 -2.42 0.85 -15.54
N SER A 57 -3.34 0.98 -16.50
CA SER A 57 -3.64 -0.04 -17.51
C SER A 57 -2.40 -0.42 -18.33
N GLY A 58 -2.10 -1.69 -18.44
CA GLY A 58 -1.00 -2.24 -19.25
C GLY A 58 0.40 -2.03 -18.69
N LYS A 59 0.53 -1.51 -17.46
CA LYS A 59 1.84 -1.28 -16.84
C LYS A 59 2.37 -2.54 -16.17
N ASP A 60 3.71 -2.63 -16.15
CA ASP A 60 4.50 -3.62 -15.45
C ASP A 60 5.13 -2.97 -14.20
N TYR A 61 5.02 -3.64 -13.04
CA TYR A 61 5.51 -3.18 -11.74
C TYR A 61 6.82 -3.86 -11.33
N GLY A 62 7.39 -4.69 -12.22
CA GLY A 62 8.77 -5.13 -12.22
C GLY A 62 9.08 -6.44 -11.53
N TRP A 63 8.18 -7.06 -10.76
CA TRP A 63 8.42 -8.38 -10.18
C TRP A 63 8.50 -9.45 -11.29
N PRO A 64 9.48 -10.38 -11.24
CA PRO A 64 10.40 -10.70 -10.13
C PRO A 64 11.77 -10.00 -10.21
N ILE A 65 12.00 -9.11 -11.16
CA ILE A 65 13.31 -8.46 -11.33
C ILE A 65 13.45 -7.12 -10.57
N ARG A 66 12.36 -6.64 -9.99
CA ARG A 66 12.34 -5.43 -9.14
C ARG A 66 11.59 -5.69 -7.84
N GLU A 67 12.08 -5.09 -6.76
CA GLU A 67 11.38 -4.93 -5.49
C GLU A 67 11.44 -3.45 -5.10
N GLY A 68 10.28 -2.77 -5.14
CA GLY A 68 10.26 -1.31 -5.05
C GLY A 68 11.13 -0.67 -6.12
N ARG A 69 12.11 0.15 -5.70
CA ARG A 69 13.08 0.81 -6.58
C ARG A 69 14.46 0.14 -6.55
N PHE A 70 14.49 -1.16 -6.40
CA PHE A 70 15.71 -1.95 -6.37
C PHE A 70 15.63 -3.11 -7.35
N VAL A 71 16.79 -3.57 -7.78
CA VAL A 71 16.94 -4.80 -8.59
C VAL A 71 16.99 -6.00 -7.66
N ILE A 72 16.29 -7.07 -8.05
CA ILE A 72 16.50 -8.42 -7.50
C ILE A 72 17.14 -9.27 -8.58
N ASP A 73 18.03 -10.17 -8.20
CA ASP A 73 18.49 -11.23 -9.09
C ASP A 73 17.67 -12.52 -8.84
N PRO A 74 16.66 -12.81 -9.67
CA PRO A 74 15.82 -13.99 -9.47
C PRO A 74 16.56 -15.31 -9.76
N ASN A 75 17.70 -15.26 -10.41
CA ASN A 75 18.56 -16.43 -10.68
C ASN A 75 19.71 -16.56 -9.70
N GLY A 76 19.92 -15.57 -8.85
CA GLY A 76 20.92 -15.53 -7.78
C GLY A 76 20.29 -15.58 -6.39
N ASP A 77 20.72 -14.69 -5.52
CA ASP A 77 20.14 -14.55 -4.19
C ASP A 77 19.02 -13.51 -4.17
N ILE A 78 17.78 -13.99 -4.21
CA ILE A 78 16.57 -13.15 -4.14
C ILE A 78 16.39 -12.41 -2.81
N ASN A 79 17.24 -12.70 -1.81
CA ASN A 79 17.22 -12.02 -0.53
C ASN A 79 18.10 -10.76 -0.54
N ASN A 80 18.75 -10.46 -1.64
CA ASN A 80 19.54 -9.25 -1.82
C ASN A 80 18.89 -8.31 -2.84
N VAL A 81 18.98 -7.02 -2.57
CA VAL A 81 18.56 -5.97 -3.49
C VAL A 81 19.74 -5.07 -3.86
N TYR A 82 19.72 -4.59 -5.11
CA TYR A 82 20.79 -3.80 -5.69
C TYR A 82 20.24 -2.48 -6.25
N PRO A 83 21.05 -1.42 -6.35
CA PRO A 83 20.65 -0.17 -6.98
C PRO A 83 20.15 -0.38 -8.41
N LEU A 84 19.24 0.49 -8.87
CA LEU A 84 18.81 0.48 -10.27
C LEU A 84 19.98 0.79 -11.20
N PRO A 85 20.07 0.12 -12.37
CA PRO A 85 21.08 0.45 -13.38
C PRO A 85 20.81 1.83 -14.00
N ALA A 86 21.86 2.45 -14.55
CA ALA A 86 21.76 3.79 -15.14
C ALA A 86 20.77 3.86 -16.32
N ASP A 87 20.58 2.75 -17.02
CA ASP A 87 19.68 2.60 -18.15
C ASP A 87 18.31 1.98 -17.78
N ASP A 88 17.95 1.97 -16.50
CA ASP A 88 16.72 1.36 -16.00
C ASP A 88 15.45 1.79 -16.74
N SER A 89 15.43 3.02 -17.24
CA SER A 89 14.28 3.58 -17.99
C SER A 89 13.89 2.76 -19.24
N ILE A 90 14.79 1.97 -19.80
CA ILE A 90 14.50 1.11 -20.98
C ILE A 90 13.46 0.02 -20.64
N TYR A 91 13.36 -0.39 -19.39
CA TYR A 91 12.42 -1.44 -18.96
C TYR A 91 10.98 -0.93 -18.77
N ASN A 92 10.77 0.39 -18.81
CA ASN A 92 9.43 1.02 -18.65
C ASN A 92 8.63 0.53 -17.44
N ILE A 93 9.33 0.24 -16.34
CA ILE A 93 8.73 -0.21 -15.08
C ILE A 93 7.98 0.94 -14.39
N ALA A 94 6.79 0.62 -13.87
CA ALA A 94 5.99 1.55 -13.07
C ALA A 94 6.40 1.44 -11.59
N TYR A 95 7.13 2.43 -11.10
CA TYR A 95 7.60 2.43 -9.72
C TYR A 95 6.54 2.90 -8.71
N PRO A 96 6.66 2.47 -7.42
CA PRO A 96 5.73 2.83 -6.36
C PRO A 96 5.58 4.33 -6.16
N VAL A 97 4.42 4.73 -5.61
CA VAL A 97 4.15 6.10 -5.13
C VAL A 97 4.51 6.27 -3.66
N ALA A 98 4.61 5.17 -2.91
CA ALA A 98 5.18 5.14 -1.57
C ALA A 98 5.79 3.76 -1.33
N ALA A 99 6.94 3.71 -0.68
CA ALA A 99 7.61 2.47 -0.29
C ALA A 99 8.39 2.69 1.00
N PHE A 100 8.49 1.64 1.81
CA PHE A 100 9.28 1.59 3.03
C PHE A 100 10.00 0.24 3.12
N ASP A 101 11.07 0.17 3.89
CA ASP A 101 11.84 -1.05 4.05
C ASP A 101 11.45 -1.85 5.30
N HIS A 102 12.10 -2.98 5.50
CA HIS A 102 11.77 -3.89 6.59
C HIS A 102 12.21 -3.40 7.99
N ASP A 103 12.88 -2.25 8.11
CA ASP A 103 13.08 -1.57 9.39
C ASP A 103 11.79 -0.90 9.88
N GLU A 104 10.91 -0.49 8.95
CA GLU A 104 9.61 0.06 9.29
C GLU A 104 8.51 -0.99 9.40
N GLY A 105 8.52 -2.03 8.55
CA GLY A 105 7.50 -3.07 8.57
C GLY A 105 7.74 -4.12 7.50
N VAL A 106 7.27 -5.34 7.72
CA VAL A 106 7.62 -6.53 6.92
C VAL A 106 6.48 -7.08 6.07
N ALA A 107 5.28 -6.51 6.18
CA ALA A 107 4.14 -6.90 5.34
C ALA A 107 3.08 -5.80 5.32
N ILE A 108 3.00 -5.07 4.24
CA ILE A 108 2.05 -3.97 4.08
C ILE A 108 0.61 -4.47 4.02
N THR A 109 -0.30 -3.78 4.72
CA THR A 109 -1.74 -3.88 4.54
C THR A 109 -2.37 -2.51 4.39
N GLY A 110 -3.53 -2.50 3.86
CA GLY A 110 -4.30 -1.30 3.62
C GLY A 110 -4.65 -1.31 2.16
N GLY A 111 -4.93 -0.27 1.55
CA GLY A 111 -5.04 1.04 2.14
C GLY A 111 -6.42 1.56 1.82
N LEU A 112 -6.77 2.57 2.55
CA LEU A 112 -8.04 3.24 2.35
C LEU A 112 -7.84 4.75 2.46
N GLU A 113 -8.38 5.49 1.49
CA GLU A 113 -8.49 6.93 1.65
C GLU A 113 -9.63 7.24 2.62
N TYR A 114 -9.37 8.18 3.54
CA TYR A 114 -10.41 8.74 4.37
C TYR A 114 -11.17 9.84 3.62
N TRP A 115 -12.46 9.68 3.47
CA TRP A 115 -13.36 10.69 2.91
C TRP A 115 -14.58 10.98 3.80
N GLY A 116 -14.58 10.47 5.04
CA GLY A 116 -15.58 10.73 6.03
C GLY A 116 -15.72 12.20 6.43
N ASN A 117 -16.71 12.50 7.22
CA ASN A 117 -16.98 13.87 7.68
C ASN A 117 -16.75 14.06 9.19
N GLU A 118 -16.63 12.96 9.93
CA GLU A 118 -16.45 13.03 11.40
C GLU A 118 -15.08 13.59 11.78
N ILE A 119 -14.03 13.35 10.93
CA ILE A 119 -12.66 13.80 11.19
C ILE A 119 -12.11 14.59 9.99
N PRO A 120 -12.48 15.86 9.80
CA PRO A 120 -12.13 16.62 8.58
C PRO A 120 -10.63 16.69 8.27
N ARG A 121 -9.75 16.68 9.29
CA ARG A 121 -8.29 16.73 9.10
C ARG A 121 -7.69 15.46 8.49
N LEU A 122 -8.43 14.36 8.44
CA LEU A 122 -8.00 13.12 7.79
C LEU A 122 -8.38 13.04 6.31
N LYS A 123 -9.23 13.95 5.83
CA LYS A 123 -9.63 13.96 4.41
C LYS A 123 -8.44 14.05 3.47
N GLY A 124 -8.48 13.25 2.42
CA GLY A 124 -7.41 13.19 1.44
C GLY A 124 -6.12 12.50 1.95
N LYS A 125 -6.21 11.72 3.02
CA LYS A 125 -5.12 10.87 3.49
C LYS A 125 -5.44 9.42 3.15
N TYR A 126 -4.46 8.73 2.59
CA TYR A 126 -4.50 7.31 2.29
C TYR A 126 -3.76 6.55 3.37
N PHE A 127 -4.48 5.72 4.12
CA PHE A 127 -3.99 5.00 5.29
C PHE A 127 -3.59 3.57 4.93
N PHE A 128 -2.44 3.15 5.42
CA PHE A 128 -1.90 1.79 5.32
C PHE A 128 -1.07 1.47 6.56
N GLY A 129 -0.53 0.27 6.65
CA GLY A 129 0.26 -0.11 7.82
C GLY A 129 0.93 -1.47 7.65
N ASP A 130 1.65 -1.88 8.68
CA ASP A 130 2.31 -3.17 8.75
C ASP A 130 1.44 -4.21 9.45
N ILE A 131 1.20 -5.34 8.77
CA ILE A 131 0.32 -6.41 9.28
C ILE A 131 0.81 -6.92 10.65
N PRO A 132 2.09 -7.38 10.78
CA PRO A 132 2.51 -8.00 12.03
C PRO A 132 2.64 -7.04 13.20
N SER A 133 3.23 -5.86 12.97
CA SER A 133 3.50 -4.91 14.05
C SER A 133 2.32 -4.04 14.42
N GLY A 134 1.41 -3.82 13.46
CA GLY A 134 0.33 -2.85 13.62
C GLY A 134 0.80 -1.40 13.57
N ARG A 135 2.00 -1.10 13.05
CA ARG A 135 2.42 0.27 12.75
C ARG A 135 1.50 0.86 11.68
N LEU A 136 1.19 2.12 11.85
CA LEU A 136 0.17 2.81 11.06
C LEU A 136 0.80 3.98 10.31
N PHE A 137 0.57 4.03 8.99
CA PHE A 137 1.13 5.02 8.10
C PHE A 137 0.05 5.70 7.28
N TYR A 138 0.36 6.88 6.75
CA TYR A 138 -0.45 7.53 5.72
C TYR A 138 0.42 8.37 4.78
N ILE A 139 -0.12 8.61 3.59
CA ILE A 139 0.35 9.61 2.64
C ILE A 139 -0.80 10.56 2.30
N SER A 140 -0.49 11.75 1.80
CA SER A 140 -1.49 12.64 1.21
C SER A 140 -1.87 12.15 -0.18
N THR A 141 -3.16 12.02 -0.50
CA THR A 141 -3.59 11.65 -1.85
C THR A 141 -3.23 12.70 -2.89
N ALA A 142 -3.05 13.96 -2.48
CA ALA A 142 -2.58 15.03 -3.36
C ALA A 142 -1.12 14.84 -3.82
N ASP A 143 -0.32 14.06 -3.08
CA ASP A 143 1.09 13.80 -3.39
C ASP A 143 1.29 12.53 -4.22
N ILE A 144 0.20 11.82 -4.54
CA ILE A 144 0.27 10.59 -5.34
C ILE A 144 0.60 10.94 -6.79
N GLN A 145 1.80 10.56 -7.19
CA GLN A 145 2.30 10.72 -8.54
C GLN A 145 3.11 9.49 -8.94
N GLN A 146 2.80 8.92 -10.12
CA GLN A 146 3.48 7.74 -10.62
C GLN A 146 5.01 7.89 -10.56
N GLY A 147 5.66 6.94 -9.93
CA GLY A 147 7.12 6.88 -9.83
C GLY A 147 7.76 7.94 -8.93
N LYS A 148 6.99 8.70 -8.15
CA LYS A 148 7.51 9.65 -7.16
C LYS A 148 7.16 9.17 -5.75
N GLN A 149 8.16 9.12 -4.88
CA GLN A 149 7.96 8.78 -3.48
C GLN A 149 7.20 9.89 -2.77
N ALA A 150 6.00 9.60 -2.28
CA ALA A 150 5.24 10.47 -1.38
C ALA A 150 5.85 10.42 0.03
N ASP A 151 5.68 11.50 0.78
CA ASP A 151 6.13 11.60 2.17
C ASP A 151 5.26 10.72 3.08
N ILE A 152 5.82 9.62 3.57
CA ILE A 152 5.14 8.70 4.49
C ILE A 152 5.20 9.27 5.90
N LYS A 153 4.03 9.40 6.52
CA LYS A 153 3.90 9.78 7.92
C LYS A 153 3.45 8.60 8.75
N GLU A 154 4.14 8.33 9.84
CA GLU A 154 3.66 7.41 10.86
C GLU A 154 2.71 8.15 11.80
N TRP A 155 1.65 7.47 12.24
CA TRP A 155 0.70 8.00 13.20
C TRP A 155 0.47 7.05 14.36
N ARG A 156 0.13 7.60 15.50
CA ARG A 156 -0.18 6.85 16.71
C ARG A 156 -1.65 6.94 17.01
N ILE A 157 -2.17 5.90 17.66
CA ILE A 157 -3.53 5.89 18.16
C ILE A 157 -3.58 6.39 19.60
N SER A 158 -4.76 6.90 20.00
CA SER A 158 -5.11 7.15 21.36
C SER A 158 -6.40 6.40 21.68
N ILE A 159 -6.42 5.65 22.76
CA ILE A 159 -7.61 4.95 23.25
C ILE A 159 -7.97 5.55 24.61
N ASN A 160 -9.18 6.09 24.74
CA ASN A 160 -9.64 6.78 25.93
C ASN A 160 -8.70 7.92 26.39
N GLY A 161 -8.12 8.65 25.42
CA GLY A 161 -7.21 9.76 25.70
C GLY A 161 -5.77 9.35 26.04
N VAL A 162 -5.46 8.05 26.07
CA VAL A 162 -4.10 7.55 26.32
C VAL A 162 -3.44 7.15 25.01
N SER A 163 -2.30 7.79 24.69
CA SER A 163 -1.49 7.42 23.52
C SER A 163 -0.92 6.00 23.68
N THR A 164 -1.11 5.17 22.68
CA THR A 164 -0.72 3.76 22.72
C THR A 164 -0.36 3.24 21.32
N THR A 165 0.11 2.02 21.25
CA THR A 165 0.30 1.26 20.02
C THR A 165 -0.75 0.15 19.91
N LEU A 166 -0.98 -0.37 18.70
CA LEU A 166 -1.87 -1.53 18.55
C LEU A 166 -1.33 -2.78 19.26
N ARG A 167 -0.01 -2.95 19.34
CA ARG A 167 0.60 -4.05 20.13
C ARG A 167 0.23 -3.98 21.61
N GLU A 168 0.35 -2.80 22.20
CA GLU A 168 -0.04 -2.58 23.60
C GLU A 168 -1.54 -2.77 23.80
N ALA A 169 -2.36 -2.19 22.91
CA ALA A 169 -3.81 -2.30 22.94
C ALA A 169 -4.31 -3.75 22.82
N CYS A 170 -3.65 -4.58 22.01
CA CYS A 170 -3.98 -5.99 21.84
C CYS A 170 -3.33 -6.90 22.89
N GLY A 171 -2.34 -6.40 23.64
CA GLY A 171 -1.52 -7.24 24.53
C GLY A 171 -0.74 -8.33 23.80
N SER A 172 -0.37 -8.10 22.54
CA SER A 172 0.26 -9.11 21.66
C SER A 172 1.42 -8.51 20.86
N LYS A 173 2.47 -9.31 20.65
CA LYS A 173 3.60 -8.93 19.79
C LYS A 173 3.20 -8.89 18.30
N ARG A 174 2.19 -9.67 17.91
CA ARG A 174 1.65 -9.72 16.54
C ARG A 174 0.20 -9.25 16.55
N VAL A 175 -0.09 -8.21 15.79
CA VAL A 175 -1.41 -7.54 15.74
C VAL A 175 -2.32 -8.15 14.69
N ASP A 176 -1.77 -8.50 13.53
CA ASP A 176 -2.48 -8.85 12.31
C ASP A 176 -3.51 -7.76 11.93
N LEU A 177 -2.94 -6.60 11.59
CA LEU A 177 -3.66 -5.38 11.25
C LEU A 177 -4.47 -5.52 9.95
N HIS A 178 -5.69 -5.02 9.96
CA HIS A 178 -6.49 -4.74 8.77
C HIS A 178 -7.22 -3.41 8.90
N PHE A 179 -7.65 -2.85 7.75
CA PHE A 179 -8.46 -1.65 7.67
C PHE A 179 -9.82 -1.94 7.09
N GLY A 180 -10.82 -1.18 7.53
CA GLY A 180 -12.15 -1.14 6.98
C GLY A 180 -12.65 0.29 6.81
N ARG A 181 -13.65 0.48 5.96
CA ARG A 181 -14.32 1.76 5.77
C ARG A 181 -15.81 1.51 5.58
N ASP A 182 -16.63 2.33 6.22
CA ASP A 182 -18.07 2.27 6.04
C ASP A 182 -18.53 3.08 4.82
N ALA A 183 -19.83 3.02 4.54
CA ALA A 183 -20.44 3.74 3.42
C ALA A 183 -20.40 5.27 3.56
N LYS A 184 -20.15 5.79 4.76
CA LYS A 184 -19.97 7.22 5.02
C LYS A 184 -18.52 7.67 4.85
N GLY A 185 -17.59 6.72 4.62
CA GLY A 185 -16.16 7.00 4.46
C GLY A 185 -15.38 7.04 5.76
N GLU A 186 -15.98 6.64 6.89
CA GLU A 186 -15.32 6.57 8.18
C GLU A 186 -14.42 5.33 8.28
N LEU A 187 -13.26 5.46 8.91
CA LEU A 187 -12.25 4.40 8.99
C LEU A 187 -12.38 3.56 10.25
N TYR A 188 -12.07 2.28 10.05
CA TYR A 188 -12.00 1.27 11.09
C TYR A 188 -10.65 0.54 11.03
N ILE A 189 -10.15 0.17 12.20
CA ILE A 189 -8.99 -0.70 12.38
C ILE A 189 -9.49 -2.02 12.96
N LEU A 190 -9.03 -3.11 12.35
CA LEU A 190 -9.33 -4.45 12.81
C LEU A 190 -8.03 -5.12 13.26
N THR A 191 -8.06 -5.73 14.43
CA THR A 191 -6.93 -6.44 15.02
C THR A 191 -7.31 -7.90 15.26
N LYS A 192 -6.68 -8.82 14.51
CA LYS A 192 -6.99 -10.25 14.63
C LYS A 192 -6.52 -10.82 15.97
N ALA A 193 -5.45 -10.27 16.53
CA ALA A 193 -4.84 -10.76 17.76
C ALA A 193 -5.81 -10.80 18.96
N ASP A 194 -6.71 -9.83 19.06
CA ASP A 194 -7.69 -9.72 20.13
C ASP A 194 -9.15 -9.68 19.64
N GLY A 195 -9.34 -9.82 18.32
CA GLY A 195 -10.66 -9.89 17.69
C GLY A 195 -11.47 -8.59 17.77
N LYS A 196 -10.78 -7.43 17.87
CA LYS A 196 -11.47 -6.14 18.03
C LYS A 196 -11.57 -5.36 16.73
N LEU A 197 -12.63 -4.56 16.67
CA LEU A 197 -12.88 -3.53 15.67
C LEU A 197 -12.87 -2.17 16.37
N TYR A 198 -11.98 -1.29 15.96
CA TYR A 198 -11.88 0.08 16.44
C TYR A 198 -12.39 1.05 15.38
N LYS A 199 -13.29 1.97 15.72
CA LYS A 199 -13.65 3.09 14.87
C LYS A 199 -12.75 4.28 15.19
N LEU A 200 -12.21 4.95 14.17
CA LEU A 200 -11.58 6.24 14.36
C LEU A 200 -12.64 7.29 14.68
N THR A 201 -12.49 8.01 15.80
CA THR A 201 -13.45 9.01 16.26
C THR A 201 -12.88 10.41 16.37
N GLY A 202 -11.56 10.55 16.19
CA GLY A 202 -10.86 11.82 16.25
C GLY A 202 -9.43 11.71 15.75
N ALA A 203 -8.79 12.84 15.51
CA ALA A 203 -7.38 12.94 15.25
C ALA A 203 -6.83 14.19 15.93
N GLU A 204 -5.78 14.06 16.70
CA GLU A 204 -5.07 15.15 17.34
C GLU A 204 -3.82 15.50 16.54
N GLN A 205 -3.42 16.76 16.58
CA GLN A 205 -2.15 17.18 16.04
C GLN A 205 -1.10 16.91 17.10
N THR A 206 -0.13 16.03 16.82
CA THR A 206 1.07 15.95 17.64
C THR A 206 1.75 17.32 17.59
N LYS A 207 1.86 17.98 18.76
CA LYS A 207 2.74 19.15 18.88
C LYS A 207 4.16 18.63 18.61
N GLY A 208 4.73 19.04 17.49
CA GLY A 208 6.14 18.81 17.16
C GLY A 208 7.06 19.53 18.13
#